data_6cbfad447f53021b974376b6dc5a38b6
#
_entry.id   6cbfad447f53021b974376b6dc5a38b6
#
_cell.length_a   1.000
_cell.length_b   1.000
_cell.length_c   1.000
_cell.angle_alpha   90.00
_cell.angle_beta   90.00
_cell.angle_gamma   90.00
#
_symmetry.space_group_name_H-M   'P 1'
#
loop_
_entity.id
_entity.type
_entity.pdbx_description
1 polymer ?
#
loop_
_entity_poly.entity_id
_entity_poly.type
_entity_poly.pdbx_seq_one_letter_code
_entity_poly.pdbx_strand_id
1 'polypeptide(L)'
;MATVIKRKPTSPGRRFVVSVVDNDLHKGKPFAALTESKNRINGRNNRGKITVRHRGGGHKQRYRIIDFKRNKDDIQATVERIEYDPNRSANIALVLYADGERRYIIAPKGLKSGDQIISGSSVAIQKGNSLPLSNIPLGSVIHCVELKPKKGAQIARSAGTSVQLVAKEGNYVTIRLRSGEVRKVLAECRATLGEVSKSEHSLRKLGKAGATRWRGVRPTVRGVVMNPVDHPHGGGEGKTSGGRHPVSPWGTPTKGYKTRTNKRTDKLIVRRRK
;
A
#
# COMPACT_ATOMS: atom_id res chain seq x y z
N MET A 1 15.44 -12.95 2.64
CA MET A 1 14.03 -12.81 3.11
C MET A 1 14.01 -11.95 4.37
N ALA A 2 12.93 -11.18 4.57
CA ALA A 2 12.80 -10.35 5.75
C ALA A 2 12.64 -11.21 7.01
N THR A 3 13.41 -10.90 8.06
CA THR A 3 13.37 -11.57 9.36
C THR A 3 12.65 -10.72 10.39
N VAL A 4 11.85 -11.37 11.24
CA VAL A 4 11.12 -10.72 12.34
C VAL A 4 11.94 -10.85 13.62
N ILE A 5 12.37 -9.73 14.19
CA ILE A 5 13.25 -9.70 15.37
C ILE A 5 12.55 -8.98 16.51
N LYS A 6 12.31 -9.69 17.61
CA LYS A 6 11.90 -9.09 18.88
C LYS A 6 13.14 -8.45 19.54
N ARG A 7 13.06 -7.15 19.83
CA ARG A 7 14.17 -6.41 20.44
C ARG A 7 14.32 -6.73 21.92
N LYS A 8 15.56 -6.71 22.44
CA LYS A 8 15.84 -6.86 23.88
C LYS A 8 15.16 -5.75 24.69
N PRO A 9 14.57 -6.05 25.84
CA PRO A 9 13.82 -5.09 26.68
C PRO A 9 14.75 -4.19 27.51
N THR A 10 15.68 -3.50 26.87
CA THR A 10 16.69 -2.65 27.53
C THR A 10 16.14 -1.32 28.04
N SER A 11 14.96 -0.92 27.56
CA SER A 11 14.27 0.29 28.01
C SER A 11 12.76 0.13 27.82
N PRO A 12 11.90 0.93 28.51
CA PRO A 12 10.45 0.85 28.34
C PRO A 12 10.00 0.98 26.87
N GLY A 13 10.63 1.86 26.09
CA GLY A 13 10.32 2.06 24.68
C GLY A 13 10.76 0.92 23.77
N ARG A 14 11.68 0.05 24.20
CA ARG A 14 12.15 -1.12 23.42
C ARG A 14 11.48 -2.44 23.79
N ARG A 15 10.89 -2.53 24.98
CA ARG A 15 10.28 -3.76 25.51
C ARG A 15 9.35 -4.47 24.54
N PHE A 16 8.52 -3.72 23.84
CA PHE A 16 7.50 -4.25 22.94
C PHE A 16 7.83 -4.04 21.45
N VAL A 17 9.05 -3.66 21.12
CA VAL A 17 9.44 -3.41 19.72
C VAL A 17 9.67 -4.74 19.00
N VAL A 18 8.97 -4.91 17.89
CA VAL A 18 9.22 -5.96 16.91
C VAL A 18 9.64 -5.29 15.60
N SER A 19 10.85 -5.59 15.15
CA SER A 19 11.42 -5.07 13.91
C SER A 19 11.35 -6.11 12.82
N VAL A 20 11.10 -5.67 11.60
CA VAL A 20 11.26 -6.47 10.39
C VAL A 20 12.53 -5.98 9.71
N VAL A 21 13.52 -6.85 9.62
CA VAL A 21 14.84 -6.57 9.03
C VAL A 21 14.95 -7.36 7.74
N ASP A 22 15.37 -6.69 6.68
CA ASP A 22 15.61 -7.28 5.39
C ASP A 22 17.08 -7.01 5.03
N ASN A 23 17.88 -8.05 5.00
CA ASN A 23 19.34 -7.94 4.82
C ASN A 23 19.71 -7.71 3.35
N ASP A 24 18.82 -8.06 2.43
CA ASP A 24 19.06 -8.00 0.99
C ASP A 24 18.86 -6.57 0.43
N LEU A 25 18.51 -5.61 1.31
CA LEU A 25 18.26 -4.23 0.90
C LEU A 25 19.57 -3.45 0.71
N HIS A 26 19.63 -2.69 -0.38
CA HIS A 26 20.69 -1.72 -0.62
C HIS A 26 20.75 -0.67 0.50
N LYS A 27 21.94 -0.46 1.07
CA LYS A 27 22.16 0.45 2.20
C LYS A 27 22.54 1.88 1.78
N GLY A 28 22.78 2.09 0.49
CA GLY A 28 23.18 3.38 -0.06
C GLY A 28 22.02 4.36 -0.30
N LYS A 29 22.38 5.48 -0.92
CA LYS A 29 21.40 6.52 -1.32
C LYS A 29 20.52 6.02 -2.48
N PRO A 30 19.25 6.51 -2.58
CA PRO A 30 18.40 6.22 -3.73
C PRO A 30 18.98 6.86 -5.00
N PHE A 31 18.56 6.38 -6.17
CA PHE A 31 18.96 6.95 -7.46
C PHE A 31 18.37 8.37 -7.59
N ALA A 32 19.26 9.36 -7.69
CA ALA A 32 18.90 10.78 -7.55
C ALA A 32 17.89 11.25 -8.61
N ALA A 33 18.08 10.84 -9.87
CA ALA A 33 17.23 11.24 -10.99
C ALA A 33 15.75 10.79 -10.85
N LEU A 34 15.51 9.71 -10.09
CA LEU A 34 14.16 9.19 -9.82
C LEU A 34 13.63 9.59 -8.44
N THR A 35 14.16 10.66 -7.83
CA THR A 35 13.71 11.15 -6.54
C THR A 35 13.32 12.61 -6.57
N GLU A 36 12.16 12.91 -5.99
CA GLU A 36 11.62 14.26 -5.86
C GLU A 36 11.53 14.69 -4.39
N SER A 37 11.51 16.00 -4.17
CA SER A 37 11.20 16.55 -2.86
C SER A 37 9.74 16.24 -2.49
N LYS A 38 9.51 15.86 -1.24
CA LYS A 38 8.17 15.61 -0.73
C LYS A 38 7.81 16.63 0.34
N ASN A 39 6.85 17.48 0.05
CA ASN A 39 6.30 18.40 1.02
C ASN A 39 5.61 17.65 2.16
N ARG A 40 5.74 18.18 3.38
CA ARG A 40 5.07 17.60 4.57
C ARG A 40 3.58 17.87 4.49
N ILE A 41 2.78 16.83 4.67
CA ILE A 41 1.33 16.95 4.79
C ILE A 41 1.01 17.22 6.27
N ASN A 42 0.60 18.44 6.57
CA ASN A 42 0.26 18.85 7.95
C ASN A 42 -1.25 18.78 8.22
N GLY A 43 -2.05 18.36 7.26
CA GLY A 43 -3.50 18.25 7.38
C GLY A 43 -4.20 19.59 7.56
N ARG A 44 -3.62 20.66 7.05
CA ARG A 44 -4.15 22.04 7.12
C ARG A 44 -4.38 22.61 5.73
N ASN A 45 -5.37 23.47 5.62
CA ASN A 45 -5.64 24.22 4.39
C ASN A 45 -4.76 25.49 4.32
N ASN A 46 -4.94 26.30 3.27
CA ASN A 46 -4.24 27.57 3.06
C ASN A 46 -4.53 28.64 4.14
N ARG A 47 -5.64 28.51 4.88
CA ARG A 47 -6.01 29.36 6.02
C ARG A 47 -5.48 28.83 7.37
N GLY A 48 -4.65 27.77 7.37
CA GLY A 48 -4.10 27.15 8.58
C GLY A 48 -5.09 26.29 9.37
N LYS A 49 -6.36 26.16 8.96
CA LYS A 49 -7.36 25.32 9.64
C LYS A 49 -7.11 23.84 9.36
N ILE A 50 -7.33 23.00 10.37
CA ILE A 50 -7.18 21.54 10.26
C ILE A 50 -8.32 20.99 9.39
N THR A 51 -7.96 20.40 8.24
CA THR A 51 -8.90 19.74 7.33
C THR A 51 -8.77 18.21 7.39
N VAL A 52 -7.59 17.70 7.73
CA VAL A 52 -7.35 16.27 7.95
C VAL A 52 -6.72 16.10 9.33
N ARG A 53 -7.49 15.52 10.25
CA ARG A 53 -7.03 15.29 11.62
C ARG A 53 -5.91 14.25 11.69
N HIS A 54 -5.16 14.27 12.78
CA HIS A 54 -4.12 13.30 13.13
C HIS A 54 -2.97 13.21 12.11
N ARG A 55 -2.73 14.25 11.32
CA ARG A 55 -1.62 14.34 10.35
C ARG A 55 -0.70 15.50 10.72
N GLY A 56 0.60 15.28 10.52
CA GLY A 56 1.61 16.31 10.70
C GLY A 56 2.86 15.83 11.44
N GLY A 57 3.92 16.61 11.34
CA GLY A 57 5.25 16.24 11.82
C GLY A 57 5.85 15.09 10.98
N GLY A 58 6.63 14.26 11.64
CA GLY A 58 7.30 13.14 11.01
C GLY A 58 8.65 13.49 10.39
N HIS A 59 9.40 12.44 10.02
CA HIS A 59 10.70 12.59 9.40
C HIS A 59 10.58 13.12 7.96
N LYS A 60 11.52 13.96 7.50
CA LYS A 60 11.62 14.42 6.11
C LYS A 60 11.84 13.22 5.20
N GLN A 61 11.10 13.16 4.10
CA GLN A 61 11.16 12.07 3.12
C GLN A 61 11.34 12.63 1.72
N ARG A 62 12.03 11.88 0.85
CA ARG A 62 11.99 12.07 -0.59
C ARG A 62 11.01 11.08 -1.20
N TYR A 63 10.28 11.49 -2.21
CA TYR A 63 9.43 10.61 -3.00
C TYR A 63 10.28 9.87 -4.05
N ARG A 64 9.97 8.59 -4.31
CA ARG A 64 10.54 7.82 -5.40
C ARG A 64 9.50 7.71 -6.49
N ILE A 65 9.89 8.09 -7.70
CA ILE A 65 9.04 7.96 -8.88
C ILE A 65 8.97 6.48 -9.25
N ILE A 66 7.79 5.88 -9.09
CA ILE A 66 7.57 4.45 -9.36
C ILE A 66 6.83 4.32 -10.69
N ASP A 67 7.32 3.44 -11.54
CA ASP A 67 6.63 3.04 -12.76
C ASP A 67 5.45 2.10 -12.43
N PHE A 68 4.26 2.69 -12.34
CA PHE A 68 3.03 1.94 -12.16
C PHE A 68 2.38 1.52 -13.49
N LYS A 69 2.83 2.06 -14.61
CA LYS A 69 2.26 1.77 -15.92
C LYS A 69 2.88 0.55 -16.59
N ARG A 70 4.20 0.36 -16.36
CA ARG A 70 4.97 -0.73 -16.98
C ARG A 70 4.75 -0.77 -18.50
N ASN A 71 4.80 0.41 -19.13
CA ASN A 71 4.47 0.63 -20.54
C ASN A 71 5.68 0.46 -21.49
N LYS A 72 6.78 -0.08 -21.01
CA LYS A 72 7.97 -0.37 -21.82
C LYS A 72 7.93 -1.86 -22.20
N ASP A 73 7.24 -2.12 -23.33
CA ASP A 73 6.96 -3.46 -23.76
C ASP A 73 8.14 -4.07 -24.52
N ASP A 74 8.30 -5.39 -24.37
CA ASP A 74 9.25 -6.28 -25.05
C ASP A 74 10.73 -5.90 -24.87
N ILE A 75 11.02 -4.94 -23.97
CA ILE A 75 12.39 -4.57 -23.60
C ILE A 75 12.70 -5.19 -22.25
N GLN A 76 13.77 -6.00 -22.24
CA GLN A 76 14.24 -6.65 -21.04
C GLN A 76 14.88 -5.65 -20.07
N ALA A 77 14.60 -5.82 -18.79
CA ALA A 77 15.21 -5.06 -17.72
C ALA A 77 15.85 -5.99 -16.69
N THR A 78 17.02 -5.62 -16.21
CA THR A 78 17.75 -6.30 -15.15
C THR A 78 17.58 -5.57 -13.83
N VAL A 79 17.32 -6.29 -12.76
CA VAL A 79 17.21 -5.73 -11.40
C VAL A 79 18.61 -5.38 -10.89
N GLU A 80 18.94 -4.09 -10.80
CA GLU A 80 20.22 -3.64 -10.25
C GLU A 80 20.28 -3.87 -8.73
N ARG A 81 19.23 -3.46 -8.01
CA ARG A 81 19.19 -3.56 -6.55
C ARG A 81 17.78 -3.40 -6.01
N ILE A 82 17.57 -3.84 -4.76
CA ILE A 82 16.31 -3.67 -4.02
C ILE A 82 16.54 -2.61 -2.94
N GLU A 83 15.60 -1.65 -2.82
CA GLU A 83 15.73 -0.52 -1.92
C GLU A 83 14.54 -0.41 -0.95
N TYR A 84 14.80 0.19 0.21
CA TYR A 84 13.78 0.63 1.14
C TYR A 84 13.15 1.95 0.68
N ASP A 85 11.82 2.03 0.65
CA ASP A 85 11.10 3.28 0.41
C ASP A 85 10.33 3.71 1.65
N PRO A 86 10.60 4.92 2.21
CA PRO A 86 9.89 5.44 3.37
C PRO A 86 8.43 5.85 3.07
N ASN A 87 8.04 5.93 1.79
CA ASN A 87 6.71 6.37 1.37
C ASN A 87 5.69 5.24 1.31
N ARG A 88 6.16 3.99 1.33
CA ARG A 88 5.32 2.79 1.21
C ARG A 88 5.79 1.67 2.12
N SER A 89 4.94 0.67 2.30
CA SER A 89 5.27 -0.50 3.13
C SER A 89 6.10 -1.55 2.39
N ALA A 90 5.94 -1.65 1.07
CA ALA A 90 6.67 -2.56 0.18
C ALA A 90 8.09 -2.06 -0.10
N ASN A 91 9.00 -2.98 -0.40
CA ASN A 91 10.30 -2.64 -0.99
C ASN A 91 10.11 -2.29 -2.47
N ILE A 92 11.07 -1.54 -3.02
CA ILE A 92 11.12 -1.17 -4.44
C ILE A 92 12.38 -1.76 -5.07
N ALA A 93 12.33 -2.04 -6.36
CA ALA A 93 13.48 -2.48 -7.14
C ALA A 93 13.86 -1.40 -8.16
N LEU A 94 15.15 -1.07 -8.22
CA LEU A 94 15.71 -0.28 -9.31
C LEU A 94 16.04 -1.25 -10.44
N VAL A 95 15.47 -1.01 -11.61
CA VAL A 95 15.67 -1.83 -12.79
C VAL A 95 16.32 -1.02 -13.91
N LEU A 96 17.27 -1.63 -14.59
CA LEU A 96 17.97 -1.09 -15.76
C LEU A 96 17.46 -1.83 -17.00
N TYR A 97 16.85 -1.10 -17.92
CA TYR A 97 16.44 -1.61 -19.21
C TYR A 97 17.63 -1.72 -20.19
N ALA A 98 17.50 -2.57 -21.19
CA ALA A 98 18.56 -2.78 -22.20
C ALA A 98 18.94 -1.51 -22.97
N ASP A 99 18.06 -0.50 -23.03
CA ASP A 99 18.29 0.81 -23.64
C ASP A 99 18.94 1.83 -22.67
N GLY A 100 19.35 1.40 -21.47
CA GLY A 100 20.01 2.25 -20.48
C GLY A 100 19.08 3.04 -19.56
N GLU A 101 17.75 3.03 -19.79
CA GLU A 101 16.81 3.72 -18.92
C GLU A 101 16.64 2.98 -17.59
N ARG A 102 16.65 3.74 -16.48
CA ARG A 102 16.38 3.21 -15.15
C ARG A 102 14.97 3.57 -14.70
N ARG A 103 14.28 2.62 -14.07
CA ARG A 103 12.98 2.86 -13.43
C ARG A 103 12.90 2.18 -12.08
N TYR A 104 12.11 2.73 -11.16
CA TYR A 104 11.69 2.02 -9.96
C TYR A 104 10.40 1.28 -10.19
N ILE A 105 10.32 0.05 -9.70
CA ILE A 105 9.10 -0.75 -9.66
C ILE A 105 8.81 -1.23 -8.23
N ILE A 106 7.58 -1.64 -7.95
CA ILE A 106 7.29 -2.37 -6.70
C ILE A 106 7.96 -3.75 -6.78
N ALA A 107 8.79 -4.07 -5.81
CA ALA A 107 9.49 -5.35 -5.77
C ALA A 107 8.53 -6.49 -5.43
N PRO A 108 8.36 -7.52 -6.27
CA PRO A 108 7.67 -8.74 -5.90
C PRO A 108 8.48 -9.55 -4.89
N LYS A 109 7.79 -10.43 -4.17
CA LYS A 109 8.40 -11.35 -3.20
C LYS A 109 9.37 -12.31 -3.87
N GLY A 110 10.57 -12.40 -3.32
CA GLY A 110 11.62 -13.30 -3.83
C GLY A 110 12.31 -12.82 -5.11
N LEU A 111 12.16 -11.55 -5.49
CA LEU A 111 12.99 -10.91 -6.50
C LEU A 111 14.38 -10.63 -5.91
N LYS A 112 15.41 -10.83 -6.71
CA LYS A 112 16.82 -10.59 -6.32
C LYS A 112 17.51 -9.65 -7.30
N SER A 113 18.63 -9.09 -6.90
CA SER A 113 19.54 -8.40 -7.82
C SER A 113 20.06 -9.38 -8.87
N GLY A 114 20.11 -8.97 -10.13
CA GLY A 114 20.46 -9.78 -11.30
C GLY A 114 19.27 -10.48 -11.97
N ASP A 115 18.11 -10.57 -11.32
CA ASP A 115 16.90 -11.14 -11.96
C ASP A 115 16.50 -10.28 -13.18
N GLN A 116 15.99 -10.96 -14.19
CA GLN A 116 15.49 -10.32 -15.40
C GLN A 116 13.95 -10.23 -15.36
N ILE A 117 13.42 -9.12 -15.82
CA ILE A 117 11.99 -8.86 -15.91
C ILE A 117 11.64 -8.20 -17.25
N ILE A 118 10.47 -8.52 -17.75
CA ILE A 118 9.95 -8.00 -19.02
C ILE A 118 8.48 -7.59 -18.82
N SER A 119 8.04 -6.61 -19.60
CA SER A 119 6.62 -6.25 -19.73
C SER A 119 6.21 -6.46 -21.19
N GLY A 120 4.99 -6.93 -21.44
CA GLY A 120 4.51 -7.14 -22.79
C GLY A 120 3.28 -8.05 -22.84
N SER A 121 2.75 -8.28 -24.03
CA SER A 121 1.59 -9.14 -24.22
C SER A 121 1.95 -10.63 -24.27
N SER A 122 3.10 -11.01 -24.83
CA SER A 122 3.53 -12.39 -25.08
C SER A 122 4.71 -12.83 -24.23
N VAL A 123 4.83 -12.29 -23.02
CA VAL A 123 5.98 -12.53 -22.12
C VAL A 123 5.77 -13.80 -21.29
N ALA A 124 6.86 -14.44 -20.90
CA ALA A 124 6.85 -15.62 -20.05
C ALA A 124 6.13 -15.36 -18.71
N ILE A 125 5.42 -16.38 -18.20
CA ILE A 125 4.69 -16.31 -16.93
C ILE A 125 5.68 -16.47 -15.75
N GLN A 126 6.47 -15.43 -15.52
CA GLN A 126 7.47 -15.37 -14.46
C GLN A 126 7.18 -14.22 -13.50
N LYS A 127 7.59 -14.38 -12.22
CA LYS A 127 7.39 -13.32 -11.22
C LYS A 127 8.12 -12.03 -11.63
N GLY A 128 7.44 -10.90 -11.47
CA GLY A 128 7.95 -9.60 -11.83
C GLY A 128 7.60 -9.16 -13.25
N ASN A 129 7.22 -10.09 -14.13
CA ASN A 129 6.74 -9.77 -15.47
C ASN A 129 5.34 -9.15 -15.42
N SER A 130 5.09 -8.22 -16.34
CA SER A 130 3.81 -7.48 -16.40
C SER A 130 3.11 -7.77 -17.73
N LEU A 131 1.88 -8.28 -17.63
CA LEU A 131 1.07 -8.69 -18.79
C LEU A 131 -0.37 -8.15 -18.66
N PRO A 132 -1.10 -8.07 -19.79
CA PRO A 132 -2.56 -7.94 -19.77
C PRO A 132 -3.21 -9.14 -19.05
N LEU A 133 -4.31 -8.88 -18.32
CA LEU A 133 -5.02 -9.93 -17.57
C LEU A 133 -5.55 -11.06 -18.49
N SER A 134 -5.85 -10.74 -19.75
CA SER A 134 -6.24 -11.74 -20.78
C SER A 134 -5.21 -12.87 -20.92
N ASN A 135 -3.91 -12.55 -20.82
CA ASN A 135 -2.81 -13.45 -21.11
C ASN A 135 -2.25 -14.16 -19.87
N ILE A 136 -2.74 -13.79 -18.66
CA ILE A 136 -2.33 -14.42 -17.40
C ILE A 136 -3.19 -15.67 -17.14
N PRO A 137 -2.62 -16.86 -16.84
CA PRO A 137 -3.37 -18.06 -16.52
C PRO A 137 -4.33 -17.91 -15.34
N LEU A 138 -5.44 -18.67 -15.34
CA LEU A 138 -6.36 -18.75 -14.21
C LEU A 138 -5.64 -19.29 -12.96
N GLY A 139 -6.08 -18.86 -11.79
CA GLY A 139 -5.47 -19.24 -10.52
C GLY A 139 -4.18 -18.49 -10.18
N SER A 140 -3.58 -17.78 -11.12
CA SER A 140 -2.34 -17.03 -10.91
C SER A 140 -2.48 -15.99 -9.79
N VAL A 141 -1.39 -15.82 -9.04
CA VAL A 141 -1.22 -14.77 -8.04
C VAL A 141 -0.57 -13.57 -8.69
N ILE A 142 -1.22 -12.42 -8.59
CA ILE A 142 -0.82 -11.17 -9.25
C ILE A 142 -0.84 -10.00 -8.27
N HIS A 143 -0.15 -8.93 -8.59
CA HIS A 143 -0.15 -7.67 -7.86
C HIS A 143 -0.08 -6.48 -8.82
N CYS A 144 -0.11 -5.27 -8.30
CA CYS A 144 -0.06 -4.05 -9.12
C CYS A 144 -1.08 -4.06 -10.27
N VAL A 145 -2.34 -4.40 -9.96
CA VAL A 145 -3.40 -4.54 -10.96
C VAL A 145 -3.98 -3.17 -11.32
N GLU A 146 -4.16 -2.92 -12.60
CA GLU A 146 -4.88 -1.75 -13.11
C GLU A 146 -6.40 -1.91 -12.94
N LEU A 147 -7.11 -0.80 -12.82
CA LEU A 147 -8.59 -0.73 -12.84
C LEU A 147 -9.14 -0.22 -14.18
N LYS A 148 -8.30 0.47 -14.92
CA LYS A 148 -8.57 0.94 -16.29
C LYS A 148 -7.30 0.75 -17.10
N PRO A 149 -7.40 0.33 -18.36
CA PRO A 149 -6.24 0.16 -19.22
C PRO A 149 -5.37 1.41 -19.30
N LYS A 150 -4.05 1.24 -19.28
CA LYS A 150 -3.03 2.30 -19.42
C LYS A 150 -3.04 3.36 -18.30
N LYS A 151 -3.89 3.24 -17.27
CA LYS A 151 -3.93 4.18 -16.14
C LYS A 151 -2.84 3.93 -15.11
N GLY A 152 -2.25 2.76 -15.10
CA GLY A 152 -1.27 2.31 -14.13
C GLY A 152 -1.90 1.58 -12.94
N ALA A 153 -1.07 0.84 -12.23
CA ALA A 153 -1.45 -0.03 -11.12
C ALA A 153 -2.15 0.72 -9.99
N GLN A 154 -3.27 0.20 -9.51
CA GLN A 154 -4.08 0.78 -8.43
C GLN A 154 -4.35 -0.20 -7.28
N ILE A 155 -4.45 -1.49 -7.56
CA ILE A 155 -4.75 -2.55 -6.59
C ILE A 155 -3.49 -3.34 -6.25
N ALA A 156 -3.41 -3.84 -5.01
CA ALA A 156 -2.34 -4.72 -4.50
C ALA A 156 -0.93 -4.11 -4.68
N ARG A 157 -0.70 -2.93 -4.09
CA ARG A 157 0.60 -2.24 -4.11
C ARG A 157 1.32 -2.23 -2.77
N SER A 158 0.63 -2.60 -1.70
CA SER A 158 1.19 -2.60 -0.33
C SER A 158 1.94 -3.90 -0.04
N ALA A 159 2.82 -3.88 0.97
CA ALA A 159 3.59 -5.05 1.39
C ALA A 159 2.71 -6.29 1.63
N GLY A 160 3.12 -7.43 1.09
CA GLY A 160 2.45 -8.71 1.25
C GLY A 160 1.02 -8.75 0.71
N THR A 161 0.65 -7.85 -0.21
CA THR A 161 -0.65 -7.92 -0.87
C THR A 161 -0.56 -8.68 -2.18
N SER A 162 -1.61 -9.42 -2.47
CA SER A 162 -1.78 -10.16 -3.71
C SER A 162 -3.25 -10.19 -4.10
N VAL A 163 -3.51 -10.55 -5.33
CA VAL A 163 -4.82 -10.73 -5.94
C VAL A 163 -4.78 -12.06 -6.68
N GLN A 164 -5.84 -12.84 -6.61
CA GLN A 164 -5.98 -14.07 -7.38
C GLN A 164 -6.87 -13.85 -8.59
N LEU A 165 -6.45 -14.29 -9.75
CA LEU A 165 -7.24 -14.33 -10.96
C LEU A 165 -8.15 -15.55 -10.91
N VAL A 166 -9.48 -15.36 -10.94
CA VAL A 166 -10.46 -16.42 -10.69
C VAL A 166 -11.09 -16.92 -11.99
N ALA A 167 -11.55 -16.01 -12.84
CA ALA A 167 -12.24 -16.36 -14.09
C ALA A 167 -11.99 -15.30 -15.16
N LYS A 168 -12.17 -15.70 -16.42
CA LYS A 168 -12.17 -14.83 -17.58
C LYS A 168 -13.49 -15.00 -18.33
N GLU A 169 -14.19 -13.89 -18.58
CA GLU A 169 -15.52 -13.88 -19.19
C GLU A 169 -15.58 -12.74 -20.23
N GLY A 170 -15.40 -13.05 -21.49
CA GLY A 170 -15.37 -12.07 -22.56
C GLY A 170 -14.34 -10.96 -22.30
N ASN A 171 -14.79 -9.71 -22.31
CA ASN A 171 -13.93 -8.54 -22.10
C ASN A 171 -13.57 -8.28 -20.62
N TYR A 172 -14.04 -9.12 -19.69
CA TYR A 172 -13.80 -8.95 -18.26
C TYR A 172 -13.07 -10.14 -17.66
N VAL A 173 -12.25 -9.83 -16.67
CA VAL A 173 -11.57 -10.80 -15.81
C VAL A 173 -12.06 -10.61 -14.38
N THR A 174 -12.43 -11.71 -13.74
CA THR A 174 -12.86 -11.74 -12.35
C THR A 174 -11.66 -11.99 -11.44
N ILE A 175 -11.43 -11.07 -10.52
CA ILE A 175 -10.32 -11.12 -9.58
C ILE A 175 -10.83 -11.16 -8.14
N ARG A 176 -10.15 -11.93 -7.28
CA ARG A 176 -10.39 -11.98 -5.83
C ARG A 176 -9.31 -11.22 -5.09
N LEU A 177 -9.70 -10.18 -4.38
CA LEU A 177 -8.81 -9.37 -3.55
C LEU A 177 -8.53 -10.06 -2.20
N ARG A 178 -7.43 -9.66 -1.54
CA ARG A 178 -7.08 -10.15 -0.20
C ARG A 178 -8.18 -9.88 0.86
N SER A 179 -9.00 -8.86 0.66
CA SER A 179 -10.16 -8.56 1.52
C SER A 179 -11.33 -9.54 1.37
N GLY A 180 -11.27 -10.46 0.40
CA GLY A 180 -12.37 -11.35 0.04
C GLY A 180 -13.36 -10.76 -0.97
N GLU A 181 -13.23 -9.48 -1.34
CA GLU A 181 -14.02 -8.88 -2.42
C GLU A 181 -13.68 -9.54 -3.75
N VAL A 182 -14.72 -9.91 -4.50
CA VAL A 182 -14.61 -10.42 -5.86
C VAL A 182 -15.17 -9.36 -6.81
N ARG A 183 -14.38 -8.98 -7.81
CA ARG A 183 -14.76 -7.93 -8.75
C ARG A 183 -14.29 -8.21 -10.16
N LYS A 184 -14.99 -7.61 -11.12
CA LYS A 184 -14.65 -7.64 -12.55
C LYS A 184 -13.74 -6.46 -12.90
N VAL A 185 -12.75 -6.71 -13.76
CA VAL A 185 -11.82 -5.73 -14.32
C VAL A 185 -11.70 -6.02 -15.82
N LEU A 186 -11.46 -5.00 -16.65
CA LEU A 186 -11.27 -5.20 -18.08
C LEU A 186 -10.05 -6.10 -18.36
N ALA A 187 -10.18 -6.99 -19.32
CA ALA A 187 -9.15 -7.97 -19.68
C ALA A 187 -7.85 -7.33 -20.21
N GLU A 188 -7.94 -6.14 -20.80
CA GLU A 188 -6.79 -5.34 -21.27
C GLU A 188 -5.97 -4.71 -20.11
N CYS A 189 -6.54 -4.63 -18.89
CA CYS A 189 -5.82 -4.11 -17.74
C CYS A 189 -4.58 -4.94 -17.45
N ARG A 190 -3.48 -4.29 -17.15
CA ARG A 190 -2.22 -4.95 -16.81
C ARG A 190 -2.13 -5.32 -15.34
N ALA A 191 -1.38 -6.37 -15.08
CA ALA A 191 -0.98 -6.79 -13.74
C ALA A 191 0.44 -7.36 -13.77
N THR A 192 1.10 -7.36 -12.61
CA THR A 192 2.42 -7.97 -12.44
C THR A 192 2.27 -9.31 -11.72
N LEU A 193 2.99 -10.32 -12.18
CA LEU A 193 2.98 -11.67 -11.62
C LEU A 193 3.67 -11.74 -10.26
N GLY A 194 3.08 -12.48 -9.33
CA GLY A 194 3.59 -12.71 -7.98
C GLY A 194 2.90 -11.87 -6.90
N GLU A 195 3.37 -12.02 -5.67
CA GLU A 195 2.96 -11.27 -4.46
C GLU A 195 3.91 -10.10 -4.23
N VAL A 196 3.44 -9.01 -3.64
CA VAL A 196 4.30 -7.89 -3.21
C VAL A 196 5.24 -8.32 -2.08
N SER A 197 6.47 -7.86 -2.11
CA SER A 197 7.49 -8.14 -1.10
C SER A 197 7.10 -7.72 0.32
N LYS A 198 7.88 -8.18 1.31
CA LYS A 198 7.79 -7.78 2.73
C LYS A 198 6.45 -8.11 3.38
N SER A 199 5.95 -9.33 3.19
CA SER A 199 4.71 -9.85 3.80
C SER A 199 4.69 -9.72 5.33
N GLU A 200 5.85 -9.78 5.98
CA GLU A 200 6.06 -9.67 7.42
C GLU A 200 5.87 -8.26 7.98
N HIS A 201 5.63 -7.25 7.10
CA HIS A 201 5.44 -5.85 7.52
C HIS A 201 4.33 -5.68 8.56
N SER A 202 3.27 -6.47 8.48
CA SER A 202 2.13 -6.44 9.42
C SER A 202 2.50 -6.90 10.84
N LEU A 203 3.56 -7.70 11.00
CA LEU A 203 4.04 -8.21 12.28
C LEU A 203 4.85 -7.18 13.08
N ARG A 204 5.17 -6.05 12.47
CA ARG A 204 5.94 -4.98 13.08
C ARG A 204 5.18 -4.32 14.22
N LYS A 205 5.84 -4.14 15.37
CA LYS A 205 5.34 -3.38 16.52
C LYS A 205 6.25 -2.20 16.82
N LEU A 206 5.68 -1.01 16.97
CA LEU A 206 6.43 0.23 17.13
C LEU A 206 6.98 0.43 18.54
N GLY A 207 6.34 -0.16 19.55
CA GLY A 207 6.75 -0.17 20.95
C GLY A 207 6.54 1.14 21.72
N LYS A 208 6.52 2.30 21.08
CA LYS A 208 6.32 3.62 21.73
C LYS A 208 5.55 4.62 20.86
N ALA A 209 4.87 5.56 21.50
CA ALA A 209 4.11 6.61 20.83
C ALA A 209 4.98 7.52 19.95
N GLY A 210 6.22 7.82 20.36
CA GLY A 210 7.15 8.61 19.56
C GLY A 210 7.46 8.00 18.20
N ALA A 211 7.49 6.66 18.07
CA ALA A 211 7.70 5.99 16.79
C ALA A 211 6.53 6.21 15.81
N THR A 212 5.31 6.40 16.31
CA THR A 212 4.14 6.81 15.52
C THR A 212 4.26 8.28 15.10
N ARG A 213 4.74 9.15 16.00
CA ARG A 213 4.99 10.56 15.71
C ARG A 213 6.02 10.75 14.59
N TRP A 214 7.10 9.99 14.59
CA TRP A 214 8.11 10.01 13.50
C TRP A 214 7.56 9.70 12.13
N ARG A 215 6.41 9.04 12.07
CA ARG A 215 5.70 8.70 10.80
C ARG A 215 4.66 9.74 10.38
N GLY A 216 4.58 10.85 11.10
CA GLY A 216 3.64 11.93 10.80
C GLY A 216 2.22 11.68 11.30
N VAL A 217 2.03 10.71 12.20
CA VAL A 217 0.73 10.46 12.84
C VAL A 217 0.71 11.19 14.18
N ARG A 218 -0.22 12.12 14.34
CA ARG A 218 -0.45 12.86 15.59
C ARG A 218 -1.34 12.04 16.54
N PRO A 219 -1.30 12.34 17.86
CA PRO A 219 -2.16 11.68 18.83
C PRO A 219 -3.64 11.81 18.49
N THR A 220 -4.41 10.80 18.86
CA THR A 220 -5.87 10.76 18.72
C THR A 220 -6.49 10.85 20.12
N VAL A 221 -7.43 11.76 20.30
CA VAL A 221 -8.24 11.88 21.51
C VAL A 221 -9.55 11.15 21.30
N ARG A 222 -10.01 10.39 22.29
CA ARG A 222 -11.29 9.68 22.25
C ARG A 222 -12.45 10.67 22.37
N GLY A 223 -13.54 10.45 21.65
CA GLY A 223 -14.73 11.32 21.67
C GLY A 223 -15.35 11.48 23.06
N VAL A 224 -15.30 10.44 23.90
CA VAL A 224 -15.84 10.47 25.28
C VAL A 224 -15.13 11.41 26.25
N VAL A 225 -13.93 11.88 25.92
CA VAL A 225 -13.17 12.85 26.75
C VAL A 225 -13.18 14.25 26.16
N MET A 226 -14.02 14.47 25.17
CA MET A 226 -14.25 15.78 24.54
C MET A 226 -15.50 16.44 25.15
N ASN A 227 -15.68 17.72 24.84
CA ASN A 227 -16.91 18.43 25.19
C ASN A 227 -18.05 18.04 24.23
N PRO A 228 -19.32 18.26 24.61
CA PRO A 228 -20.48 17.94 23.76
C PRO A 228 -20.45 18.62 22.39
N VAL A 229 -19.88 19.83 22.29
CA VAL A 229 -19.73 20.58 21.05
C VAL A 229 -18.74 19.92 20.07
N ASP A 230 -17.76 19.18 20.59
CA ASP A 230 -16.67 18.60 19.77
C ASP A 230 -16.98 17.18 19.28
N HIS A 231 -17.81 16.45 20.03
CA HIS A 231 -18.13 15.07 19.69
C HIS A 231 -19.47 14.63 20.27
N PRO A 232 -20.29 13.83 19.53
CA PRO A 232 -21.57 13.29 20.03
C PRO A 232 -21.46 12.40 21.27
N HIS A 233 -20.26 11.92 21.62
CA HIS A 233 -19.97 11.15 22.85
C HIS A 233 -19.39 12.03 23.96
N GLY A 234 -19.28 13.33 23.75
CA GLY A 234 -18.69 14.28 24.71
C GLY A 234 -19.65 14.61 25.83
N GLY A 235 -19.07 15.18 26.90
CA GLY A 235 -19.79 15.61 28.09
C GLY A 235 -19.79 14.61 29.24
N GLY A 236 -20.51 14.96 30.30
CA GLY A 236 -20.59 14.20 31.56
C GLY A 236 -19.47 14.49 32.54
N GLU A 237 -19.60 13.99 33.76
CA GLU A 237 -18.61 14.10 34.81
C GLU A 237 -17.79 12.82 34.97
N GLY A 238 -16.48 12.96 35.20
CA GLY A 238 -15.56 11.85 35.43
C GLY A 238 -15.44 10.87 34.27
N LYS A 239 -15.58 9.57 34.51
CA LYS A 239 -15.45 8.50 33.55
C LYS A 239 -16.83 8.12 32.97
N THR A 240 -17.44 9.00 32.20
CA THR A 240 -18.72 8.72 31.53
C THR A 240 -18.57 7.74 30.38
N SER A 241 -19.63 6.98 30.11
CA SER A 241 -19.75 6.13 28.92
C SER A 241 -20.17 6.95 27.69
N GLY A 242 -20.16 6.35 26.51
CA GLY A 242 -20.53 7.04 25.26
C GLY A 242 -22.02 7.42 25.17
N GLY A 243 -22.89 6.86 26.01
CA GLY A 243 -24.32 7.17 26.14
C GLY A 243 -25.18 6.83 24.93
N ARG A 244 -24.61 6.33 23.83
CA ARG A 244 -25.27 6.02 22.56
C ARG A 244 -24.47 5.05 21.72
N HIS A 245 -25.03 4.59 20.59
CA HIS A 245 -24.27 3.80 19.64
C HIS A 245 -22.99 4.52 19.17
N PRO A 246 -21.88 3.79 18.96
CA PRO A 246 -20.62 4.39 18.54
C PRO A 246 -20.77 5.14 17.20
N VAL A 247 -20.48 6.43 17.24
CA VAL A 247 -20.53 7.31 16.06
C VAL A 247 -19.21 8.06 15.87
N SER A 248 -19.00 8.57 14.65
CA SER A 248 -17.93 9.49 14.32
C SER A 248 -18.22 10.90 14.87
N PRO A 249 -17.27 11.83 14.86
CA PRO A 249 -17.51 13.25 15.22
C PRO A 249 -18.64 13.91 14.42
N TRP A 250 -18.93 13.41 13.25
CA TRP A 250 -20.02 13.89 12.37
C TRP A 250 -21.33 13.10 12.51
N GLY A 251 -21.45 12.25 13.53
CA GLY A 251 -22.65 11.48 13.80
C GLY A 251 -22.83 10.21 12.96
N THR A 252 -21.92 9.90 12.04
CA THR A 252 -22.01 8.69 11.21
C THR A 252 -21.73 7.45 12.06
N PRO A 253 -22.59 6.40 12.06
CA PRO A 253 -22.35 5.15 12.77
C PRO A 253 -21.01 4.51 12.37
N THR A 254 -20.21 4.08 13.35
CA THR A 254 -18.90 3.48 13.12
C THR A 254 -18.92 1.96 13.01
N LYS A 255 -20.02 1.32 13.39
CA LYS A 255 -20.24 -0.13 13.29
C LYS A 255 -21.44 -0.43 12.40
N GLY A 256 -21.28 -1.39 11.49
CA GLY A 256 -22.35 -1.91 10.63
C GLY A 256 -22.79 -1.01 9.47
N TYR A 257 -22.54 0.27 9.52
CA TYR A 257 -22.96 1.21 8.48
C TYR A 257 -22.10 1.08 7.21
N LYS A 258 -22.78 0.98 6.05
CA LYS A 258 -22.13 0.91 4.74
C LYS A 258 -21.74 2.31 4.28
N THR A 259 -20.46 2.65 4.37
CA THR A 259 -19.93 4.01 4.03
C THR A 259 -19.68 4.23 2.54
N ARG A 260 -19.75 3.19 1.69
CA ARG A 260 -19.57 3.34 0.25
C ARG A 260 -20.74 4.09 -0.39
N THR A 261 -20.46 5.26 -0.93
CA THR A 261 -21.46 6.10 -1.63
C THR A 261 -21.39 5.97 -3.16
N ASN A 262 -20.23 5.56 -3.70
CA ASN A 262 -20.02 5.45 -5.15
C ASN A 262 -20.76 4.24 -5.72
N LYS A 263 -21.93 4.46 -6.31
CA LYS A 263 -22.76 3.44 -6.99
C LYS A 263 -22.27 3.07 -8.39
N ARG A 264 -21.56 3.97 -9.05
CA ARG A 264 -21.15 3.86 -10.47
C ARG A 264 -20.41 2.57 -10.82
N THR A 265 -19.62 2.04 -9.91
CA THR A 265 -18.82 0.82 -10.10
C THR A 265 -19.36 -0.39 -9.34
N ASP A 266 -20.57 -0.34 -8.80
CA ASP A 266 -21.19 -1.46 -8.09
C ASP A 266 -21.44 -2.66 -9.02
N LYS A 267 -21.78 -2.41 -10.29
CA LYS A 267 -21.94 -3.44 -11.32
C LYS A 267 -20.67 -4.28 -11.58
N LEU A 268 -19.50 -3.77 -11.19
CA LEU A 268 -18.23 -4.49 -11.29
C LEU A 268 -17.89 -5.30 -10.04
N ILE A 269 -18.69 -5.23 -8.98
CA ILE A 269 -18.47 -5.97 -7.74
C ILE A 269 -19.40 -7.18 -7.74
N VAL A 270 -18.83 -8.38 -7.92
CA VAL A 270 -19.59 -9.64 -7.91
C VAL A 270 -19.94 -10.05 -6.48
N ARG A 271 -18.97 -9.96 -5.57
CA ARG A 271 -19.17 -10.26 -4.16
C ARG A 271 -18.43 -9.24 -3.28
N ARG A 272 -19.14 -8.62 -2.36
CA ARG A 272 -18.54 -7.70 -1.39
C ARG A 272 -17.72 -8.45 -0.33
N ARG A 273 -16.76 -7.77 0.29
CA ARG A 273 -16.11 -8.26 1.51
C ARG A 273 -17.17 -8.47 2.62
N LYS A 274 -16.98 -9.48 3.41
CA LYS A 274 -17.75 -9.69 4.64
C LYS A 274 -17.38 -8.66 5.69
#